data_4fe44ec718ae42333dbdfc985c1d1bb6
#
_entry.id   4fe44ec718ae42333dbdfc985c1d1bb6
#
_cell.length_a   1.000
_cell.length_b   1.000
_cell.length_c   1.000
_cell.angle_alpha   90.00
_cell.angle_beta   90.00
_cell.angle_gamma   90.00
#
_symmetry.space_group_name_H-M   'P 1'
#
loop_
_entity.id
_entity.type
_entity.pdbx_description
1 polymer ?
#
loop_
_entity_poly.entity_id
_entity_poly.type
_entity_poly.pdbx_seq_one_letter_code
_entity_poly.pdbx_strand_id
1 'polypeptide(L)'
;MFVANIAPILIVAGACGMDAKNTAMIIQSAMMIAGIGTLIQLFPIWRIGSRLPIVMGISFTFVSIACVIGGQYGYGAIMGAVLVGGIVEGVLGLLSKYWMKLVTPIVAATVVTAIGFSLLEVGADSFGGGSSSADFGSATNWILGTVTLVCCIVFNI
;
A
#
# COMPACT_ATOMS: atom_id res chain seq x y z
N MET A 1 -2.05 11.89 3.15
CA MET A 1 -0.98 11.34 2.31
C MET A 1 0.23 10.86 3.12
N PHE A 2 0.79 11.66 4.04
CA PHE A 2 1.93 11.25 4.87
C PHE A 2 1.67 9.95 5.64
N VAL A 3 0.60 9.88 6.42
CA VAL A 3 0.22 8.70 7.21
C VAL A 3 -0.08 7.49 6.34
N ALA A 4 -0.74 7.69 5.20
CA ALA A 4 -1.08 6.61 4.27
C ALA A 4 0.15 5.92 3.65
N ASN A 5 1.28 6.62 3.53
CA ASN A 5 2.53 6.03 3.05
C ASN A 5 3.32 5.32 4.15
N ILE A 6 3.16 5.75 5.40
CA ILE A 6 3.88 5.15 6.54
C ILE A 6 3.24 3.83 6.97
N ALA A 7 1.90 3.76 7.00
CA ALA A 7 1.18 2.61 7.51
C ALA A 7 1.57 1.28 6.81
N PRO A 8 1.62 1.17 5.47
CA PRO A 8 2.05 -0.06 4.80
C PRO A 8 3.45 -0.51 5.20
N ILE A 9 4.38 0.45 5.37
CA ILE A 9 5.77 0.17 5.73
C ILE A 9 5.85 -0.39 7.15
N LEU A 10 5.12 0.22 8.10
CA LEU A 10 5.10 -0.25 9.48
C LEU A 10 4.55 -1.66 9.60
N ILE A 11 3.49 -1.99 8.85
CA ILE A 11 2.90 -3.33 8.83
C ILE A 11 3.90 -4.36 8.30
N VAL A 12 4.54 -4.07 7.16
CA VAL A 12 5.53 -4.97 6.56
C VAL A 12 6.78 -5.09 7.43
N ALA A 13 7.26 -3.99 8.02
CA ALA A 13 8.42 -4.01 8.92
C ALA A 13 8.13 -4.83 10.19
N GLY A 14 6.91 -4.74 10.73
CA GLY A 14 6.46 -5.58 11.84
C GLY A 14 6.42 -7.06 11.48
N ALA A 15 5.90 -7.41 10.31
CA ALA A 15 5.87 -8.79 9.81
C ALA A 15 7.27 -9.37 9.56
N CYS A 16 8.23 -8.54 9.16
CA CYS A 16 9.63 -8.94 8.96
C CYS A 16 10.47 -8.95 10.26
N GLY A 17 9.93 -8.50 11.38
CA GLY A 17 10.67 -8.35 12.64
C GLY A 17 11.84 -7.37 12.54
N MET A 18 11.70 -6.27 11.80
CA MET A 18 12.77 -5.33 11.52
C MET A 18 13.07 -4.42 12.71
N ASP A 19 14.35 -4.08 12.85
CA ASP A 19 14.78 -3.09 13.84
C ASP A 19 14.26 -1.68 13.51
N ALA A 20 13.98 -0.88 14.55
CA ALA A 20 13.43 0.47 14.43
C ALA A 20 14.29 1.39 13.53
N LYS A 21 15.62 1.23 13.57
CA LYS A 21 16.55 1.99 12.73
C LYS A 21 16.35 1.69 11.23
N ASN A 22 16.24 0.41 10.88
CA ASN A 22 16.03 -0.02 9.50
C ASN A 22 14.64 0.41 9.00
N THR A 23 13.62 0.28 9.83
CA THR A 23 12.26 0.76 9.52
C THR A 23 12.24 2.26 9.22
N ALA A 24 12.93 3.07 10.04
CA ALA A 24 13.04 4.51 9.81
C ALA A 24 13.72 4.84 8.47
N MET A 25 14.79 4.12 8.11
CA MET A 25 15.48 4.30 6.82
C MET A 25 14.57 3.98 5.64
N ILE A 26 13.77 2.92 5.74
CA ILE A 26 12.82 2.55 4.68
C ILE A 26 11.72 3.60 4.53
N ILE A 27 11.16 4.09 5.63
CA ILE A 27 10.17 5.17 5.61
C ILE A 27 10.73 6.40 4.92
N GLN A 28 11.95 6.82 5.29
CA GLN A 28 12.61 7.97 4.69
C GLN A 28 12.82 7.81 3.18
N SER A 29 13.33 6.65 2.75
CA SER A 29 13.55 6.33 1.33
C SER A 29 12.24 6.30 0.55
N ALA A 30 11.20 5.70 1.10
CA ALA A 30 9.89 5.61 0.48
C ALA A 30 9.22 6.99 0.32
N MET A 31 9.35 7.86 1.32
CA MET A 31 8.84 9.23 1.24
C MET A 31 9.58 10.04 0.19
N MET A 32 10.90 9.89 0.08
CA MET A 32 11.69 10.55 -0.96
C MET A 32 11.27 10.10 -2.37
N ILE A 33 11.12 8.79 -2.59
CA ILE A 33 10.70 8.22 -3.87
C ILE A 33 9.27 8.65 -4.23
N ALA A 34 8.35 8.65 -3.25
CA ALA A 34 6.99 9.13 -3.46
C ALA A 34 6.95 10.61 -3.88
N GLY A 35 7.81 11.45 -3.27
CA GLY A 35 7.97 12.84 -3.65
C GLY A 35 8.49 13.02 -5.08
N ILE A 36 9.54 12.30 -5.44
CA ILE A 36 10.10 12.31 -6.80
C ILE A 36 9.07 11.81 -7.82
N GLY A 37 8.37 10.71 -7.51
CA GLY A 37 7.31 10.17 -8.36
C GLY A 37 6.18 11.17 -8.59
N THR A 38 5.77 11.89 -7.54
CA THR A 38 4.76 12.93 -7.63
C THR A 38 5.22 14.10 -8.51
N LEU A 39 6.49 14.52 -8.40
CA LEU A 39 7.04 15.57 -9.26
C LEU A 39 7.08 15.16 -10.73
N ILE A 40 7.49 13.93 -11.04
CA ILE A 40 7.47 13.39 -12.40
C ILE A 40 6.05 13.31 -12.96
N GLN A 41 5.08 12.96 -12.10
CA GLN A 41 3.67 12.91 -12.47
C GLN A 41 3.11 14.29 -12.81
N LEU A 42 3.50 15.32 -12.05
CA LEU A 42 3.06 16.69 -12.23
C LEU A 42 3.77 17.38 -13.41
N PHE A 43 5.09 17.16 -13.52
CA PHE A 43 5.93 17.70 -14.60
C PHE A 43 6.39 16.54 -15.50
N PRO A 44 5.60 16.17 -16.50
CA PRO A 44 5.93 15.01 -17.31
C PRO A 44 7.25 15.17 -18.04
N ILE A 45 8.09 14.16 -17.92
CA ILE A 45 9.33 14.05 -18.65
C ILE A 45 9.06 13.19 -19.88
N TRP A 46 9.08 13.82 -21.06
CA TRP A 46 8.88 13.22 -22.37
C TRP A 46 7.50 12.51 -22.51
N ARG A 47 7.36 11.23 -22.23
CA ARG A 47 6.11 10.44 -22.33
C ARG A 47 5.63 9.87 -20.99
N ILE A 48 6.33 10.17 -19.92
CA ILE A 48 6.03 9.68 -18.56
C ILE A 48 5.43 10.83 -17.77
N GLY A 49 4.24 10.60 -17.20
CA GLY A 49 3.48 11.58 -16.43
C GLY A 49 2.17 11.98 -17.10
N SER A 50 1.12 12.18 -16.32
CA SER A 50 -0.23 12.47 -16.83
C SER A 50 -0.63 13.95 -16.74
N ARG A 51 0.23 14.82 -16.19
CA ARG A 51 -0.08 16.25 -15.86
C ARG A 51 -1.26 16.39 -14.88
N LEU A 52 -1.57 15.35 -14.15
CA LEU A 52 -2.61 15.41 -13.13
C LEU A 52 -1.98 15.55 -11.74
N PRO A 53 -2.55 16.35 -10.84
CA PRO A 53 -2.06 16.52 -9.48
C PRO A 53 -2.39 15.29 -8.62
N ILE A 54 -1.85 14.14 -9.01
CA ILE A 54 -2.02 12.87 -8.29
C ILE A 54 -0.76 12.64 -7.47
N VAL A 55 -0.94 12.50 -6.17
CA VAL A 55 0.16 12.17 -5.25
C VAL A 55 0.44 10.67 -5.34
N MET A 56 1.67 10.34 -5.72
CA MET A 56 2.15 8.95 -5.75
C MET A 56 2.43 8.47 -4.33
N GLY A 57 2.09 7.22 -4.04
CA GLY A 57 2.30 6.62 -2.74
C GLY A 57 2.38 5.11 -2.81
N ILE A 58 2.65 4.48 -1.65
CA ILE A 58 2.71 3.03 -1.54
C ILE A 58 1.28 2.48 -1.55
N SER A 59 1.03 1.48 -2.38
CA SER A 59 -0.26 0.81 -2.46
C SER A 59 -0.42 -0.21 -1.35
N PHE A 60 -1.57 -0.17 -0.68
CA PHE A 60 -1.96 -1.21 0.29
C PHE A 60 -2.21 -2.57 -0.36
N THR A 61 -2.45 -2.61 -1.67
CA THR A 61 -2.73 -3.85 -2.41
C THR A 61 -1.63 -4.91 -2.25
N PHE A 62 -0.38 -4.46 -2.14
CA PHE A 62 0.77 -5.36 -2.04
C PHE A 62 1.17 -5.70 -0.60
N VAL A 63 0.55 -5.08 0.41
CA VAL A 63 0.94 -5.25 1.81
C VAL A 63 0.78 -6.69 2.28
N SER A 64 -0.35 -7.33 2.01
CA SER A 64 -0.60 -8.72 2.40
C SER A 64 0.41 -9.67 1.77
N ILE A 65 0.72 -9.52 0.49
CA ILE A 65 1.71 -10.34 -0.21
C ILE A 65 3.13 -10.05 0.33
N ALA A 66 3.45 -8.79 0.58
CA ALA A 66 4.74 -8.40 1.15
C ALA A 66 4.93 -8.94 2.57
N CYS A 67 3.88 -9.00 3.39
CA CYS A 67 3.93 -9.62 4.72
C CYS A 67 4.21 -11.13 4.65
N VAL A 68 3.57 -11.84 3.72
CA VAL A 68 3.80 -13.28 3.53
C VAL A 68 5.23 -13.55 3.08
N ILE A 69 5.71 -12.82 2.07
CA ILE A 69 7.10 -12.97 1.56
C ILE A 69 8.11 -12.57 2.64
N GLY A 70 7.86 -11.46 3.32
CA GLY A 70 8.75 -10.94 4.35
C GLY A 70 8.88 -11.85 5.56
N GLY A 71 7.78 -12.46 5.99
CA GLY A 71 7.79 -13.41 7.10
C GLY A 71 8.50 -14.72 6.79
N GLN A 72 8.52 -15.16 5.52
CA GLN A 72 9.15 -16.42 5.11
C GLN A 72 10.59 -16.23 4.63
N TYR A 73 10.88 -15.21 3.85
CA TYR A 73 12.14 -15.02 3.13
C TYR A 73 12.91 -13.75 3.53
N GLY A 74 12.33 -12.95 4.40
CA GLY A 74 12.93 -11.71 4.87
C GLY A 74 12.80 -10.54 3.88
N TYR A 75 13.24 -9.37 4.31
CA TYR A 75 13.09 -8.11 3.58
C TYR A 75 13.80 -8.08 2.22
N GLY A 76 14.94 -8.76 2.09
CA GLY A 76 15.68 -8.84 0.82
C GLY A 76 14.87 -9.46 -0.32
N ALA A 77 14.04 -10.46 -0.02
CA ALA A 77 13.16 -11.09 -1.00
C ALA A 77 12.03 -10.15 -1.45
N ILE A 78 11.50 -9.32 -0.54
CA ILE A 78 10.52 -8.28 -0.90
C ILE A 78 11.14 -7.30 -1.90
N MET A 79 12.36 -6.83 -1.65
CA MET A 79 13.06 -5.91 -2.56
C MET A 79 13.28 -6.52 -3.94
N GLY A 80 13.67 -7.78 -4.01
CA GLY A 80 13.80 -8.52 -5.26
C GLY A 80 12.47 -8.63 -6.02
N ALA A 81 11.41 -8.99 -5.32
CA ALA A 81 10.07 -9.09 -5.90
C ALA A 81 9.56 -7.74 -6.42
N VAL A 82 9.78 -6.65 -5.68
CA VAL A 82 9.39 -5.29 -6.08
C VAL A 82 10.16 -4.83 -7.32
N LEU A 83 11.46 -5.13 -7.42
CA LEU A 83 12.27 -4.79 -8.61
C LEU A 83 11.75 -5.51 -9.85
N VAL A 84 11.54 -6.82 -9.76
CA VAL A 84 11.03 -7.61 -10.89
C VAL A 84 9.61 -7.18 -11.24
N GLY A 85 8.73 -7.00 -10.24
CA GLY A 85 7.37 -6.52 -10.42
C GLY A 85 7.32 -5.15 -11.08
N GLY A 86 8.17 -4.21 -10.65
CA GLY A 86 8.25 -2.87 -11.22
C GLY A 86 8.68 -2.86 -12.69
N ILE A 87 9.62 -3.74 -13.09
CA ILE A 87 10.02 -3.89 -14.49
C ILE A 87 8.84 -4.43 -15.32
N VAL A 88 8.17 -5.47 -14.83
CA VAL A 88 7.01 -6.07 -15.51
C VAL A 88 5.88 -5.05 -15.64
N GLU A 89 5.58 -4.32 -14.56
CA GLU A 89 4.54 -3.29 -14.55
C GLU A 89 4.88 -2.14 -15.52
N GLY A 90 6.15 -1.74 -15.57
CA GLY A 90 6.65 -0.75 -16.53
C GLY A 90 6.45 -1.18 -17.98
N VAL A 91 6.78 -2.43 -18.32
CA VAL A 91 6.56 -3.00 -19.65
C VAL A 91 5.07 -3.06 -19.99
N LEU A 92 4.24 -3.54 -19.03
CA LEU A 92 2.78 -3.56 -19.20
C LEU A 92 2.21 -2.14 -19.37
N GLY A 93 2.74 -1.15 -18.65
CA GLY A 93 2.37 0.24 -18.81
C GLY A 93 2.64 0.78 -20.22
N LEU A 94 3.78 0.45 -20.81
CA LEU A 94 4.09 0.81 -22.21
C LEU A 94 3.16 0.13 -23.22
N LEU A 95 2.72 -1.08 -22.91
CA LEU A 95 1.79 -1.88 -23.73
C LEU A 95 0.31 -1.59 -23.38
N SER A 96 0.01 -0.65 -22.52
CA SER A 96 -1.34 -0.35 -22.02
C SER A 96 -2.38 -0.17 -23.12
N LYS A 97 -1.99 0.42 -24.26
CA LYS A 97 -2.85 0.61 -25.43
C LYS A 97 -3.50 -0.68 -25.92
N TYR A 98 -2.84 -1.82 -25.76
CA TYR A 98 -3.33 -3.10 -26.26
C TYR A 98 -4.25 -3.78 -25.26
N TRP A 99 -3.89 -3.82 -23.99
CA TRP A 99 -4.65 -4.55 -22.97
C TRP A 99 -5.74 -3.74 -22.27
N MET A 100 -5.69 -2.39 -22.33
CA MET A 100 -6.77 -1.55 -21.81
C MET A 100 -8.13 -1.83 -22.48
N LYS A 101 -8.14 -2.31 -23.73
CA LYS A 101 -9.37 -2.75 -24.39
C LYS A 101 -10.01 -3.97 -23.74
N LEU A 102 -9.23 -4.76 -23.02
CA LEU A 102 -9.69 -5.96 -22.32
C LEU A 102 -10.24 -5.63 -20.93
N VAL A 103 -9.86 -4.49 -20.35
CA VAL A 103 -10.31 -4.03 -19.03
C VAL A 103 -11.69 -3.39 -19.16
N THR A 104 -12.72 -4.22 -19.08
CA THR A 104 -14.11 -3.75 -19.00
C THR A 104 -14.41 -3.22 -17.58
N PRO A 105 -15.42 -2.36 -17.39
CA PRO A 105 -15.83 -1.88 -16.06
C PRO A 105 -16.13 -3.02 -15.08
N ILE A 106 -16.64 -4.14 -15.56
CA ILE A 106 -16.93 -5.33 -14.76
C ILE A 106 -15.62 -5.94 -14.20
N VAL A 107 -14.61 -6.07 -15.05
CA VAL A 107 -13.29 -6.59 -14.64
C VAL A 107 -12.66 -5.67 -13.60
N ALA A 108 -12.72 -4.35 -13.81
CA ALA A 108 -12.22 -3.37 -12.85
C ALA A 108 -12.94 -3.48 -11.49
N ALA A 109 -14.27 -3.58 -11.49
CA ALA A 109 -15.06 -3.75 -10.27
C ALA A 109 -14.71 -5.05 -9.53
N THR A 110 -14.54 -6.15 -10.26
CA THR A 110 -14.15 -7.43 -9.66
C THR A 110 -12.77 -7.36 -9.01
N VAL A 111 -11.80 -6.75 -9.68
CA VAL A 111 -10.44 -6.58 -9.14
C VAL A 111 -10.46 -5.72 -7.88
N VAL A 112 -11.17 -4.58 -7.88
CA VAL A 112 -11.30 -3.71 -6.70
C VAL A 112 -11.95 -4.45 -5.53
N THR A 113 -12.98 -5.25 -5.80
CA THR A 113 -13.64 -6.07 -4.77
C THR A 113 -12.68 -7.12 -4.21
N ALA A 114 -11.92 -7.81 -5.06
CA ALA A 114 -10.92 -8.80 -4.63
C ALA A 114 -9.82 -8.16 -3.76
N ILE A 115 -9.35 -6.97 -4.14
CA ILE A 115 -8.39 -6.19 -3.33
C ILE A 115 -9.01 -5.86 -1.97
N GLY A 116 -10.26 -5.41 -1.93
CA GLY A 116 -10.98 -5.13 -0.69
C GLY A 116 -11.03 -6.33 0.25
N PHE A 117 -11.34 -7.51 -0.28
CA PHE A 117 -11.32 -8.76 0.50
C PHE A 117 -9.92 -9.14 1.01
N SER A 118 -8.89 -8.96 0.20
CA SER A 118 -7.50 -9.23 0.61
C SER A 118 -7.02 -8.31 1.76
N LEU A 119 -7.58 -7.13 1.87
CA LEU A 119 -7.24 -6.15 2.91
C LEU A 119 -8.07 -6.31 4.19
N LEU A 120 -9.09 -7.18 4.21
CA LEU A 120 -9.92 -7.41 5.40
C LEU A 120 -9.11 -7.90 6.59
N GLU A 121 -8.14 -8.79 6.37
CA GLU A 121 -7.26 -9.30 7.42
C GLU A 121 -6.44 -8.17 8.05
N VAL A 122 -5.79 -7.37 7.22
CA VAL A 122 -5.01 -6.19 7.66
C VAL A 122 -5.90 -5.15 8.35
N GLY A 123 -7.12 -4.99 7.85
CA GLY A 123 -8.13 -4.13 8.46
C GLY A 123 -8.56 -4.62 9.84
N ALA A 124 -8.82 -5.91 9.99
CA ALA A 124 -9.20 -6.53 11.26
C ALA A 124 -8.09 -6.41 12.31
N ASP A 125 -6.84 -6.66 11.92
CA ASP A 125 -5.67 -6.49 12.78
C ASP A 125 -5.51 -5.04 13.25
N SER A 126 -5.69 -4.09 12.34
CA SER A 126 -5.62 -2.66 12.66
C SER A 126 -6.77 -2.22 13.58
N PHE A 127 -7.96 -2.82 13.41
CA PHE A 127 -9.12 -2.57 14.26
C PHE A 127 -8.89 -3.08 15.67
N GLY A 128 -8.18 -4.20 15.83
CA GLY A 128 -7.79 -4.78 17.11
C GLY A 128 -6.67 -4.01 17.84
N GLY A 129 -6.07 -3.02 17.20
CA GLY A 129 -4.97 -2.23 17.78
C GLY A 129 -3.58 -2.61 17.24
N GLY A 130 -3.51 -3.49 16.22
CA GLY A 130 -2.27 -4.02 15.66
C GLY A 130 -1.78 -5.29 16.35
N SER A 131 -1.44 -6.30 15.55
CA SER A 131 -1.06 -7.65 16.01
C SER A 131 0.18 -7.69 16.93
N SER A 132 0.99 -6.63 16.92
CA SER A 132 2.18 -6.51 17.78
C SER A 132 1.96 -5.74 19.08
N SER A 133 0.74 -5.25 19.35
CA SER A 133 0.46 -4.52 20.59
C SER A 133 0.08 -5.47 21.73
N ALA A 134 0.54 -5.13 22.96
CA ALA A 134 0.19 -5.92 24.17
C ALA A 134 -1.32 -5.91 24.48
N ASP A 135 -2.03 -4.90 24.02
CA ASP A 135 -3.47 -4.70 24.21
C ASP A 135 -4.31 -5.10 22.99
N PHE A 136 -3.80 -6.00 22.16
CA PHE A 136 -4.55 -6.49 20.99
C PHE A 136 -5.91 -7.05 21.39
N GLY A 137 -6.96 -6.58 20.70
CA GLY A 137 -8.33 -7.03 20.96
C GLY A 137 -9.00 -6.42 22.19
N SER A 138 -8.41 -5.41 22.85
CA SER A 138 -9.04 -4.73 23.97
C SER A 138 -10.33 -4.01 23.57
N ALA A 139 -11.30 -3.92 24.49
CA ALA A 139 -12.56 -3.22 24.26
C ALA A 139 -12.34 -1.75 23.86
N THR A 140 -11.30 -1.12 24.37
CA THR A 140 -10.93 0.25 24.04
C THR A 140 -10.56 0.40 22.57
N ASN A 141 -9.77 -0.52 22.01
CA ASN A 141 -9.38 -0.54 20.60
C ASN A 141 -10.57 -0.73 19.68
N TRP A 142 -11.49 -1.64 20.03
CA TRP A 142 -12.72 -1.87 19.29
C TRP A 142 -13.64 -0.65 19.26
N ILE A 143 -13.80 0.02 20.41
CA ILE A 143 -14.59 1.27 20.48
C ILE A 143 -13.95 2.36 19.63
N LEU A 144 -12.64 2.56 19.73
CA LEU A 144 -11.90 3.55 18.96
C LEU A 144 -12.00 3.29 17.45
N GLY A 145 -11.81 2.03 17.02
CA GLY A 145 -11.95 1.61 15.63
C GLY A 145 -13.36 1.85 15.10
N THR A 146 -14.40 1.51 15.89
CA THR A 146 -15.80 1.72 15.50
C THR A 146 -16.12 3.20 15.40
N VAL A 147 -15.70 4.03 16.34
CA VAL A 147 -15.89 5.49 16.28
C VAL A 147 -15.23 6.07 15.04
N THR A 148 -13.99 5.66 14.74
CA THR A 148 -13.26 6.11 13.55
C THR A 148 -13.99 5.71 12.28
N LEU A 149 -14.47 4.47 12.19
CA LEU A 149 -15.23 3.98 11.03
C LEU A 149 -16.51 4.79 10.82
N VAL A 150 -17.28 5.01 11.90
CA VAL A 150 -18.51 5.81 11.83
C VAL A 150 -18.20 7.25 11.38
N CYS A 151 -17.18 7.88 11.95
CA CYS A 151 -16.74 9.20 11.52
C CYS A 151 -16.37 9.22 10.03
N CYS A 152 -15.59 8.26 9.55
CA CYS A 152 -15.22 8.16 8.14
C CYS A 152 -16.45 8.04 7.23
N ILE A 153 -17.44 7.23 7.61
CA ILE A 153 -18.68 7.08 6.84
C ILE A 153 -19.48 8.38 6.83
N VAL A 154 -19.64 9.01 7.98
CA VAL A 154 -20.45 10.26 8.10
C VAL A 154 -19.80 11.41 7.32
N PHE A 155 -18.48 11.55 7.34
CA PHE A 155 -17.78 12.62 6.61
C PHE A 155 -17.54 12.30 5.13
N ASN A 156 -17.80 11.08 4.68
CA ASN A 156 -17.65 10.69 3.27
C ASN A 156 -19.00 10.76 2.49
N ILE A 157 -20.09 11.07 3.17
CA ILE A 157 -21.41 11.36 2.56
C ILE A 157 -21.56 12.86 2.38
#